data_711eb6c3ca1337bc52f2931d4ae10974
#
_entry.id   711eb6c3ca1337bc52f2931d4ae10974
#
_cell.length_a   1.000
_cell.length_b   1.000
_cell.length_c   1.000
_cell.angle_alpha   90.00
_cell.angle_beta   90.00
_cell.angle_gamma   90.00
#
_symmetry.space_group_name_H-M   'P 1'
#
loop_
_entity.id
_entity.type
_entity.pdbx_description
1 polymer ?
#
loop_
_entity_poly.entity_id
_entity_poly.type
_entity_poly.pdbx_seq_one_letter_code
_entity_poly.pdbx_strand_id
1 'polypeptide(L)'
;MMLPINYCSSCGSKTARSIPEGEDRERDVCLQCGAIHYLNPKVIVGCLAEHEGRILLCKRAIEPRYGLWTLPAGFMENGETTAEGAARETREEAAAVAQNLCLYHLFDVPQINQVYVFYRCGIENGEYGVGPESLDSKLYSPDEIPWDQLAFPVVKELLEEFLSDTRVGNYPIRQSVIRHPRGR
;
A
#
# COMPACT_ATOMS: atom_id res chain seq x y z
N MET A 1 14.44 -6.17 -4.91
CA MET A 1 14.86 -6.29 -6.34
C MET A 1 13.75 -7.05 -7.05
N MET A 2 13.17 -6.51 -8.12
CA MET A 2 12.19 -7.28 -8.92
C MET A 2 12.87 -8.48 -9.54
N LEU A 3 12.21 -9.63 -9.51
CA LEU A 3 12.69 -10.82 -10.20
C LEU A 3 12.55 -10.62 -11.72
N PRO A 4 13.53 -11.07 -12.52
CA PRO A 4 13.43 -11.01 -13.97
C PRO A 4 12.29 -11.90 -14.46
N ILE A 5 11.68 -11.48 -15.57
CA ILE A 5 10.70 -12.32 -16.27
C ILE A 5 11.49 -13.35 -17.08
N ASN A 6 11.44 -14.60 -16.67
CA ASN A 6 12.22 -15.69 -17.30
C ASN A 6 11.57 -16.27 -18.57
N TYR A 7 10.25 -16.16 -18.69
CA TYR A 7 9.46 -16.70 -19.79
C TYR A 7 8.45 -15.68 -20.32
N CYS A 8 8.30 -15.62 -21.61
CA CYS A 8 7.38 -14.74 -22.31
C CYS A 8 5.93 -15.13 -22.05
N SER A 9 5.11 -14.17 -21.59
CA SER A 9 3.67 -14.38 -21.36
C SER A 9 2.86 -14.59 -22.64
N SER A 10 3.42 -14.20 -23.82
CA SER A 10 2.76 -14.32 -25.12
C SER A 10 3.01 -15.66 -25.82
N CYS A 11 4.20 -16.25 -25.68
CA CYS A 11 4.56 -17.47 -26.44
C CYS A 11 5.27 -18.55 -25.60
N GLY A 12 5.49 -18.34 -24.31
CA GLY A 12 6.12 -19.29 -23.39
C GLY A 12 7.64 -19.46 -23.56
N SER A 13 8.28 -18.79 -24.52
CA SER A 13 9.72 -18.91 -24.76
C SER A 13 10.54 -18.12 -23.75
N LYS A 14 11.83 -18.43 -23.63
CA LYS A 14 12.75 -17.70 -22.74
C LYS A 14 12.88 -16.23 -23.11
N THR A 15 13.06 -15.39 -22.11
CA THR A 15 13.40 -13.99 -22.25
C THR A 15 14.88 -13.77 -21.93
N ALA A 16 15.43 -12.66 -22.39
CA ALA A 16 16.76 -12.18 -22.03
C ALA A 16 16.72 -10.67 -21.75
N ARG A 17 17.61 -10.22 -20.86
CA ARG A 17 17.81 -8.80 -20.59
C ARG A 17 18.57 -8.16 -21.73
N SER A 18 17.96 -7.16 -22.36
CA SER A 18 18.60 -6.34 -23.40
C SER A 18 17.95 -4.95 -23.44
N ILE A 19 18.63 -4.00 -24.07
CA ILE A 19 18.07 -2.67 -24.35
C ILE A 19 17.40 -2.76 -25.72
N PRO A 20 16.05 -2.69 -25.80
CA PRO A 20 15.34 -2.70 -27.07
C PRO A 20 15.68 -1.47 -27.91
N GLU A 21 15.51 -1.58 -29.21
CA GLU A 21 15.67 -0.44 -30.12
C GLU A 21 14.74 0.72 -29.74
N GLY A 22 15.31 1.93 -29.57
CA GLY A 22 14.58 3.13 -29.16
C GLY A 22 14.40 3.30 -27.66
N GLU A 23 14.89 2.37 -26.81
CA GLU A 23 14.84 2.46 -25.36
C GLU A 23 16.20 2.86 -24.74
N ASP A 24 16.16 3.35 -23.49
CA ASP A 24 17.34 3.82 -22.74
C ASP A 24 17.74 2.88 -21.60
N ARG A 25 17.00 1.78 -21.39
CA ARG A 25 17.22 0.84 -20.26
C ARG A 25 16.89 -0.59 -20.63
N GLU A 26 17.48 -1.51 -19.86
CA GLU A 26 17.23 -2.94 -20.05
C GLU A 26 15.80 -3.34 -19.76
N ARG A 27 15.27 -4.21 -20.62
CA ARG A 27 13.97 -4.90 -20.47
C ARG A 27 14.14 -6.41 -20.58
N ASP A 28 13.15 -7.16 -20.16
CA ASP A 28 13.07 -8.57 -20.45
C ASP A 28 12.43 -8.74 -21.83
N VAL A 29 13.21 -9.19 -22.83
CA VAL A 29 12.82 -9.32 -24.25
C VAL A 29 12.72 -10.80 -24.61
N CYS A 30 11.63 -11.20 -25.26
CA CYS A 30 11.46 -12.56 -25.71
C CYS A 30 12.42 -12.90 -26.85
N LEU A 31 13.17 -13.99 -26.72
CA LEU A 31 14.14 -14.42 -27.72
C LEU A 31 13.50 -14.98 -29.01
N GLN A 32 12.22 -15.36 -28.94
CA GLN A 32 11.52 -15.95 -30.09
C GLN A 32 10.57 -14.97 -30.79
N CYS A 33 9.67 -14.32 -30.06
CA CYS A 33 8.66 -13.43 -30.65
C CYS A 33 8.98 -11.95 -30.54
N GLY A 34 10.09 -11.56 -29.90
CA GLY A 34 10.49 -10.18 -29.74
C GLY A 34 9.66 -9.34 -28.77
N ALA A 35 8.67 -9.94 -28.08
CA ALA A 35 7.84 -9.20 -27.13
C ALA A 35 8.69 -8.61 -26.01
N ILE A 36 8.49 -7.32 -25.75
CA ILE A 36 9.12 -6.58 -24.66
C ILE A 36 8.22 -6.59 -23.45
N HIS A 37 8.75 -7.00 -22.31
CA HIS A 37 8.02 -7.06 -21.05
C HIS A 37 8.36 -5.85 -20.18
N TYR A 38 7.36 -5.01 -19.93
CA TYR A 38 7.48 -3.85 -19.06
C TYR A 38 7.10 -4.23 -17.63
N LEU A 39 7.94 -3.81 -16.67
CA LEU A 39 7.65 -3.93 -15.25
C LEU A 39 7.43 -2.53 -14.68
N ASN A 40 6.23 -2.27 -14.20
CA ASN A 40 5.85 -1.02 -13.56
C ASN A 40 5.94 -1.15 -12.02
N PRO A 41 6.07 -0.03 -11.29
CA PRO A 41 5.88 -0.04 -9.85
C PRO A 41 4.50 -0.60 -9.48
N LYS A 42 4.45 -1.37 -8.39
CA LYS A 42 3.18 -1.83 -7.83
C LYS A 42 2.51 -0.69 -7.08
N VAL A 43 1.21 -0.54 -7.29
CA VAL A 43 0.38 0.41 -6.55
C VAL A 43 -0.24 -0.31 -5.36
N ILE A 44 -0.05 0.26 -4.16
CA ILE A 44 -0.70 -0.15 -2.93
C ILE A 44 -1.72 0.93 -2.59
N VAL A 45 -2.93 0.51 -2.24
CA VAL A 45 -4.03 1.41 -1.87
C VAL A 45 -4.53 1.06 -0.48
N GLY A 46 -4.87 2.07 0.32
CA GLY A 46 -5.31 1.82 1.68
C GLY A 46 -6.03 3.01 2.31
N CYS A 47 -6.60 2.78 3.47
CA CYS A 47 -7.32 3.77 4.25
C CYS A 47 -6.67 4.05 5.60
N LEU A 48 -6.57 5.33 5.93
CA LEU A 48 -6.55 5.81 7.29
C LEU A 48 -8.01 6.00 7.69
N ALA A 49 -8.58 4.94 8.29
CA ALA A 49 -9.97 4.91 8.68
C ALA A 49 -10.13 5.32 10.14
N GLU A 50 -11.01 6.28 10.40
CA GLU A 50 -11.23 6.84 11.74
C GLU A 50 -12.69 6.74 12.18
N HIS A 51 -12.89 6.59 13.47
CA HIS A 51 -14.20 6.70 14.11
C HIS A 51 -14.06 7.30 15.53
N GLU A 52 -14.78 8.39 15.80
CA GLU A 52 -14.76 9.10 17.08
C GLU A 52 -13.34 9.46 17.57
N GLY A 53 -12.48 9.92 16.66
CA GLY A 53 -11.10 10.31 16.97
C GLY A 53 -10.13 9.14 17.23
N ARG A 54 -10.57 7.90 16.95
CA ARG A 54 -9.76 6.68 17.04
C ARG A 54 -9.46 6.15 15.64
N ILE A 55 -8.29 5.57 15.44
CA ILE A 55 -7.78 5.10 14.16
C ILE A 55 -7.81 3.57 14.13
N LEU A 56 -8.37 3.01 13.05
CA LEU A 56 -8.42 1.57 12.83
C LEU A 56 -7.06 1.05 12.37
N LEU A 57 -6.50 0.09 13.12
CA LEU A 57 -5.33 -0.67 12.73
C LEU A 57 -5.68 -2.16 12.67
N CYS A 58 -5.05 -2.87 11.74
CA CYS A 58 -5.13 -4.31 11.55
C CYS A 58 -3.81 -4.98 11.95
N LYS A 59 -3.87 -6.09 12.66
CA LYS A 59 -2.72 -6.89 13.04
C LYS A 59 -2.49 -7.96 11.99
N ARG A 60 -1.38 -7.93 11.28
CA ARG A 60 -1.11 -8.78 10.11
C ARG A 60 -1.08 -10.27 10.44
N ALA A 61 -1.81 -11.07 9.67
CA ALA A 61 -1.76 -12.54 9.70
C ALA A 61 -0.83 -13.12 8.62
N ILE A 62 -0.19 -12.28 7.78
CA ILE A 62 0.63 -12.69 6.63
C ILE A 62 2.02 -12.06 6.66
N GLU A 63 2.97 -12.71 5.98
CA GLU A 63 4.30 -12.15 5.73
C GLU A 63 4.28 -11.13 4.54
N PRO A 64 5.18 -10.16 4.50
CA PRO A 64 6.16 -9.84 5.54
C PRO A 64 5.51 -9.14 6.75
N ARG A 65 6.21 -9.15 7.88
CA ARG A 65 5.80 -8.44 9.10
C ARG A 65 4.57 -9.06 9.81
N TYR A 66 4.48 -10.38 9.82
CA TYR A 66 3.48 -11.12 10.61
C TYR A 66 3.43 -10.64 12.07
N GLY A 67 2.23 -10.46 12.60
CA GLY A 67 1.99 -10.04 13.98
C GLY A 67 2.20 -8.56 14.28
N LEU A 68 2.60 -7.73 13.31
CA LEU A 68 2.72 -6.28 13.47
C LEU A 68 1.46 -5.55 12.99
N TRP A 69 1.27 -4.33 13.46
CA TRP A 69 0.12 -3.50 13.17
C TRP A 69 0.31 -2.63 11.93
N THR A 70 -0.73 -2.48 11.15
CA THR A 70 -0.74 -1.64 9.93
C THR A 70 -2.10 -0.97 9.75
N LEU A 71 -2.17 0.03 8.89
CA LEU A 71 -3.42 0.47 8.31
C LEU A 71 -3.91 -0.57 7.29
N PRO A 72 -5.22 -0.76 7.10
CA PRO A 72 -5.74 -1.64 6.06
C PRO A 72 -5.29 -1.15 4.68
N ALA A 73 -4.52 -1.99 3.97
CA ALA A 73 -3.95 -1.64 2.68
C ALA A 73 -3.36 -2.86 1.94
N GLY A 74 -3.59 -2.95 0.64
CA GLY A 74 -3.05 -3.99 -0.21
C GLY A 74 -2.84 -3.56 -1.65
N PHE A 75 -2.57 -4.51 -2.54
CA PHE A 75 -2.32 -4.23 -3.94
C PHE A 75 -3.61 -3.83 -4.65
N MET A 76 -3.51 -2.73 -5.43
CA MET A 76 -4.58 -2.32 -6.32
C MET A 76 -4.81 -3.39 -7.40
N GLU A 77 -6.07 -3.74 -7.63
CA GLU A 77 -6.49 -4.70 -8.63
C GLU A 77 -6.80 -4.03 -9.99
N ASN A 78 -6.72 -4.81 -11.05
CA ASN A 78 -7.09 -4.32 -12.38
C ASN A 78 -8.61 -4.05 -12.46
N GLY A 79 -8.98 -2.89 -12.99
CA GLY A 79 -10.38 -2.52 -13.21
C GLY A 79 -11.03 -1.75 -12.05
N GLU A 80 -10.32 -1.48 -10.98
CA GLU A 80 -10.77 -0.62 -9.88
C GLU A 80 -10.04 0.72 -9.88
N THR A 81 -10.67 1.74 -9.33
CA THR A 81 -10.01 3.00 -8.97
C THR A 81 -9.22 2.84 -7.67
N THR A 82 -8.25 3.75 -7.41
CA THR A 82 -7.49 3.74 -6.16
C THR A 82 -8.38 3.86 -4.92
N ALA A 83 -9.50 4.59 -5.00
CA ALA A 83 -10.47 4.74 -3.92
C ALA A 83 -11.29 3.45 -3.70
N GLU A 84 -11.72 2.79 -4.78
CA GLU A 84 -12.43 1.50 -4.70
C GLU A 84 -11.54 0.43 -4.10
N GLY A 85 -10.27 0.35 -4.54
CA GLY A 85 -9.30 -0.58 -3.97
C GLY A 85 -9.04 -0.33 -2.49
N ALA A 86 -8.86 0.93 -2.06
CA ALA A 86 -8.67 1.27 -0.66
C ALA A 86 -9.89 0.89 0.21
N ALA A 87 -11.12 1.09 -0.31
CA ALA A 87 -12.34 0.68 0.37
C ALA A 87 -12.48 -0.85 0.42
N ARG A 88 -12.11 -1.57 -0.64
CA ARG A 88 -12.09 -3.03 -0.70
C ARG A 88 -11.14 -3.60 0.35
N GLU A 89 -9.88 -3.15 0.38
CA GLU A 89 -8.87 -3.58 1.37
C GLU A 89 -9.34 -3.34 2.81
N THR A 90 -9.97 -2.18 3.08
CA THR A 90 -10.53 -1.88 4.41
C THR A 90 -11.61 -2.89 4.80
N ARG A 91 -12.44 -3.32 3.84
CA ARG A 91 -13.46 -4.34 4.09
C ARG A 91 -12.86 -5.74 4.25
N GLU A 92 -11.87 -6.10 3.45
CA GLU A 92 -11.22 -7.42 3.46
C GLU A 92 -10.39 -7.64 4.73
N GLU A 93 -9.60 -6.64 5.15
CA GLU A 93 -8.72 -6.77 6.31
C GLU A 93 -9.40 -6.48 7.66
N ALA A 94 -10.41 -5.59 7.68
CA ALA A 94 -11.04 -5.12 8.91
C ALA A 94 -12.57 -5.27 8.94
N ALA A 95 -13.19 -5.90 7.94
CA ALA A 95 -14.65 -6.01 7.82
C ALA A 95 -15.39 -4.65 8.00
N ALA A 96 -14.71 -3.54 7.74
CA ALA A 96 -15.23 -2.18 7.92
C ALA A 96 -15.65 -1.57 6.58
N VAL A 97 -16.73 -0.81 6.58
CA VAL A 97 -17.20 -0.06 5.42
C VAL A 97 -16.66 1.36 5.49
N ALA A 98 -15.72 1.67 4.58
CA ALA A 98 -15.12 2.99 4.47
C ALA A 98 -16.10 4.01 3.86
N GLN A 99 -16.24 5.18 4.47
CA GLN A 99 -17.12 6.27 4.03
C GLN A 99 -16.37 7.57 3.83
N ASN A 100 -16.83 8.39 2.87
CA ASN A 100 -16.28 9.73 2.61
C ASN A 100 -14.78 9.73 2.36
N LEU A 101 -14.31 8.84 1.47
CA LEU A 101 -12.90 8.72 1.13
C LEU A 101 -12.36 10.01 0.53
N CYS A 102 -11.34 10.59 1.14
CA CYS A 102 -10.62 11.74 0.66
C CYS A 102 -9.16 11.36 0.45
N LEU A 103 -8.62 11.58 -0.76
CA LEU A 103 -7.20 11.37 -1.00
C LEU A 103 -6.39 12.16 0.03
N TYR A 104 -5.44 11.51 0.68
CA TYR A 104 -4.71 12.11 1.76
C TYR A 104 -3.19 12.12 1.55
N HIS A 105 -2.61 10.98 1.21
CA HIS A 105 -1.16 10.91 1.01
C HIS A 105 -0.77 9.94 -0.12
N LEU A 106 0.25 10.34 -0.88
CA LEU A 106 0.95 9.49 -1.84
C LEU A 106 2.40 9.32 -1.39
N PHE A 107 2.84 8.06 -1.17
CA PHE A 107 4.23 7.74 -0.86
C PHE A 107 4.91 7.05 -2.02
N ASP A 108 6.04 7.59 -2.45
CA ASP A 108 6.95 6.90 -3.35
C ASP A 108 7.95 6.06 -2.54
N VAL A 109 8.08 4.77 -2.86
CA VAL A 109 9.05 3.85 -2.25
C VAL A 109 9.92 3.21 -3.35
N PRO A 110 10.85 3.99 -3.97
CA PRO A 110 11.57 3.57 -5.17
C PRO A 110 12.42 2.32 -4.98
N GLN A 111 12.94 2.08 -3.77
CA GLN A 111 13.83 0.94 -3.48
C GLN A 111 13.16 -0.43 -3.65
N ILE A 112 11.83 -0.47 -3.53
CA ILE A 112 11.03 -1.68 -3.69
C ILE A 112 10.05 -1.58 -4.85
N ASN A 113 10.15 -0.49 -5.65
CA ASN A 113 9.27 -0.20 -6.79
C ASN A 113 7.79 -0.25 -6.41
N GLN A 114 7.43 0.53 -5.40
CA GLN A 114 6.05 0.66 -4.93
C GLN A 114 5.65 2.12 -4.82
N VAL A 115 4.35 2.38 -5.03
CA VAL A 115 3.67 3.64 -4.76
C VAL A 115 2.49 3.33 -3.86
N TYR A 116 2.36 4.04 -2.75
CA TYR A 116 1.23 3.91 -1.83
C TYR A 116 0.31 5.11 -2.00
N VAL A 117 -0.98 4.84 -2.07
CA VAL A 117 -2.03 5.87 -2.15
C VAL A 117 -2.97 5.66 -0.97
N PHE A 118 -2.91 6.57 0.00
CA PHE A 118 -3.76 6.50 1.18
C PHE A 118 -4.90 7.51 1.14
N TYR A 119 -6.07 7.02 1.50
CA TYR A 119 -7.27 7.81 1.70
C TYR A 119 -7.57 7.96 3.18
N ARG A 120 -7.98 9.16 3.62
CA ARG A 120 -8.63 9.35 4.89
C ARG A 120 -10.12 9.07 4.72
N CYS A 121 -10.72 8.32 5.65
CA CYS A 121 -12.15 7.99 5.59
C CYS A 121 -12.73 7.79 6.99
N GLY A 122 -14.06 7.88 7.09
CA GLY A 122 -14.81 7.40 8.25
C GLY A 122 -15.14 5.91 8.13
N ILE A 123 -15.62 5.33 9.22
CA ILE A 123 -16.15 3.96 9.28
C ILE A 123 -17.66 4.04 9.46
N GLU A 124 -18.43 3.35 8.61
CA GLU A 124 -19.89 3.29 8.71
C GLU A 124 -20.32 2.74 10.06
N ASN A 125 -21.12 3.50 10.81
CA ASN A 125 -21.60 3.18 12.16
C ASN A 125 -20.50 2.83 13.18
N GLY A 126 -19.21 3.00 12.85
CA GLY A 126 -18.07 2.55 13.65
C GLY A 126 -17.92 1.03 13.71
N GLU A 127 -18.58 0.29 12.83
CA GLU A 127 -18.55 -1.17 12.79
C GLU A 127 -17.28 -1.66 12.09
N TYR A 128 -16.57 -2.58 12.72
CA TYR A 128 -15.39 -3.23 12.18
C TYR A 128 -15.24 -4.65 12.74
N GLY A 129 -14.39 -5.44 12.15
CA GLY A 129 -14.14 -6.83 12.55
C GLY A 129 -12.74 -7.27 12.11
N VAL A 130 -12.52 -8.58 12.03
CA VAL A 130 -11.23 -9.17 11.67
C VAL A 130 -11.40 -9.91 10.34
N GLY A 131 -10.64 -9.51 9.35
CA GLY A 131 -10.61 -10.17 8.04
C GLY A 131 -9.65 -11.36 8.00
N PRO A 132 -9.64 -12.14 6.90
CA PRO A 132 -8.85 -13.39 6.79
C PRO A 132 -7.33 -13.16 6.82
N GLU A 133 -6.85 -11.97 6.45
CA GLU A 133 -5.43 -11.60 6.47
C GLU A 133 -5.03 -10.85 7.76
N SER A 134 -5.94 -10.75 8.73
CA SER A 134 -5.72 -10.09 10.01
C SER A 134 -5.84 -11.07 11.19
N LEU A 135 -4.94 -10.95 12.17
CA LEU A 135 -5.03 -11.64 13.46
C LEU A 135 -5.98 -10.92 14.42
N ASP A 136 -6.07 -9.59 14.26
CA ASP A 136 -6.85 -8.71 15.10
C ASP A 136 -7.08 -7.38 14.38
N SER A 137 -8.12 -6.64 14.77
CA SER A 137 -8.38 -5.27 14.32
C SER A 137 -8.86 -4.46 15.50
N LYS A 138 -8.37 -3.23 15.65
CA LYS A 138 -8.69 -2.39 16.81
C LYS A 138 -8.68 -0.91 16.47
N LEU A 139 -9.62 -0.17 17.05
CA LEU A 139 -9.61 1.29 17.07
C LEU A 139 -8.71 1.79 18.21
N TYR A 140 -7.65 2.49 17.86
CA TYR A 140 -6.67 3.07 18.77
C TYR A 140 -6.90 4.56 18.95
N SER A 141 -6.96 5.04 20.21
CA SER A 141 -6.78 6.46 20.46
C SER A 141 -5.34 6.88 20.16
N PRO A 142 -5.07 8.16 19.88
CA PRO A 142 -3.72 8.65 19.57
C PRO A 142 -2.63 8.22 20.56
N ASP A 143 -2.97 8.19 21.85
CA ASP A 143 -2.03 7.85 22.93
C ASP A 143 -1.79 6.33 23.07
N GLU A 144 -2.64 5.50 22.48
CA GLU A 144 -2.55 4.03 22.56
C GLU A 144 -1.91 3.40 21.31
N ILE A 145 -1.59 4.18 20.28
CA ILE A 145 -0.99 3.66 19.04
C ILE A 145 0.29 2.87 19.36
N PRO A 146 0.40 1.61 18.91
CA PRO A 146 1.55 0.75 19.23
C PRO A 146 2.75 1.07 18.31
N TRP A 147 3.37 2.24 18.50
CA TRP A 147 4.42 2.79 17.63
C TRP A 147 5.58 1.84 17.35
N ASP A 148 6.00 1.06 18.35
CA ASP A 148 7.12 0.10 18.23
C ASP A 148 6.71 -1.20 17.53
N GLN A 149 5.41 -1.40 17.29
CA GLN A 149 4.85 -2.57 16.64
C GLN A 149 4.23 -2.26 15.27
N LEU A 150 4.49 -1.08 14.71
CA LEU A 150 4.03 -0.75 13.37
C LEU A 150 4.86 -1.49 12.31
N ALA A 151 4.16 -2.09 11.34
CA ALA A 151 4.76 -2.96 10.34
C ALA A 151 5.66 -2.21 9.35
N PHE A 152 5.27 -1.00 8.94
CA PHE A 152 5.88 -0.30 7.83
C PHE A 152 6.15 1.18 8.13
N PRO A 153 7.28 1.73 7.68
CA PRO A 153 7.60 3.15 7.85
C PRO A 153 6.57 4.10 7.25
N VAL A 154 5.95 3.74 6.12
CA VAL A 154 4.87 4.52 5.49
C VAL A 154 3.68 4.71 6.45
N VAL A 155 3.34 3.67 7.22
CA VAL A 155 2.24 3.73 8.20
C VAL A 155 2.59 4.66 9.35
N LYS A 156 3.84 4.57 9.84
CA LYS A 156 4.31 5.43 10.92
C LYS A 156 4.27 6.91 10.50
N GLU A 157 4.85 7.23 9.35
CA GLU A 157 4.89 8.62 8.83
C GLU A 157 3.48 9.16 8.60
N LEU A 158 2.59 8.35 8.01
CA LEU A 158 1.20 8.74 7.77
C LEU A 158 0.44 9.04 9.06
N LEU A 159 0.62 8.20 10.10
CA LEU A 159 -0.02 8.40 11.40
C LEU A 159 0.52 9.65 12.12
N GLU A 160 1.84 9.89 12.08
CA GLU A 160 2.46 11.09 12.67
C GLU A 160 1.92 12.37 12.03
N GLU A 161 1.81 12.40 10.69
CA GLU A 161 1.24 13.52 9.95
C GLU A 161 -0.25 13.72 10.26
N PHE A 162 -1.02 12.61 10.26
CA PHE A 162 -2.45 12.68 10.56
C PHE A 162 -2.72 13.25 11.96
N LEU A 163 -1.96 12.85 12.97
CA LEU A 163 -2.11 13.38 14.32
C LEU A 163 -1.72 14.88 14.40
N SER A 164 -0.73 15.29 13.60
CA SER A 164 -0.39 16.71 13.46
C SER A 164 -1.50 17.52 12.82
N ASP A 165 -2.07 17.00 11.72
CA ASP A 165 -3.16 17.64 10.98
C ASP A 165 -4.44 17.75 11.80
N THR A 166 -4.75 16.72 12.59
CA THR A 166 -5.91 16.69 13.48
C THR A 166 -5.85 17.82 14.51
N ARG A 167 -4.65 18.14 15.04
CA ARG A 167 -4.47 19.25 15.99
C ARG A 167 -4.76 20.62 15.35
N VAL A 168 -4.51 20.73 14.04
CA VAL A 168 -4.70 21.98 13.28
C VAL A 168 -6.08 22.04 12.62
N GLY A 169 -6.74 20.89 12.45
CA GLY A 169 -8.03 20.77 11.74
C GLY A 169 -7.90 20.95 10.22
N ASN A 170 -6.71 20.71 9.65
CA ASN A 170 -6.45 20.86 8.21
C ASN A 170 -5.71 19.63 7.67
N TYR A 171 -6.22 19.04 6.60
CA TYR A 171 -5.75 17.77 6.04
C TYR A 171 -5.34 17.95 4.56
N PRO A 172 -4.20 18.57 4.27
CA PRO A 172 -3.74 18.78 2.90
C PRO A 172 -3.34 17.44 2.25
N ILE A 173 -3.52 17.34 0.93
CA ILE A 173 -2.96 16.21 0.17
C ILE A 173 -1.45 16.39 0.10
N ARG A 174 -0.70 15.32 0.42
CA ARG A 174 0.77 15.32 0.42
C ARG A 174 1.34 14.26 -0.52
N GLN A 175 2.59 14.46 -0.86
CA GLN A 175 3.43 13.46 -1.50
C GLN A 175 4.80 13.45 -0.82
N SER A 176 5.30 12.29 -0.46
CA SER A 176 6.64 12.13 0.10
C SER A 176 7.35 10.89 -0.43
N VAL A 177 8.66 10.78 -0.14
CA VAL A 177 9.50 9.69 -0.60
C VAL A 177 10.08 8.97 0.60
N ILE A 178 9.67 7.73 0.82
CA ILE A 178 10.27 6.87 1.85
C ILE A 178 11.62 6.35 1.33
N ARG A 179 12.70 6.79 1.97
CA ARG A 179 14.05 6.31 1.71
C ARG A 179 14.53 5.52 2.93
N HIS A 180 14.50 4.20 2.84
CA HIS A 180 15.17 3.37 3.85
C HIS A 180 16.69 3.57 3.72
N PRO A 181 17.44 3.72 4.81
CA PRO A 181 18.88 3.57 4.74
C PRO A 181 19.15 2.18 4.16
N ARG A 182 19.97 2.10 3.11
CA ARG A 182 20.43 0.82 2.56
C ARG A 182 21.07 0.07 3.73
N GLY A 183 20.44 -1.02 4.17
CA GLY A 183 21.05 -1.90 5.15
C GLY A 183 22.41 -2.35 4.60
N ARG A 184 23.45 -2.20 5.42
CA ARG A 184 24.77 -2.75 5.16
C ARG A 184 24.72 -4.26 5.25
#